data_af70972b8adcf94c7bbd732cb38b101d
#
_entry.id   af70972b8adcf94c7bbd732cb38b101d
#
_cell.length_a   1.000
_cell.length_b   1.000
_cell.length_c   1.000
_cell.angle_alpha   90.00
_cell.angle_beta   90.00
_cell.angle_gamma   90.00
#
_symmetry.space_group_name_H-M   'P 1'
#
loop_
_entity.id
_entity.type
_entity.pdbx_description
1 polymer ?
#
loop_
_entity_poly.entity_id
_entity_poly.type
_entity_poly.pdbx_seq_one_letter_code
_entity_poly.pdbx_strand_id
1 'polypeptide(L)'
;GNETKEQLEALALDIVQYFGLGCRSTSKIFVPKGYDLNLIFGALYPYNSLMDSAKYANNYDYNKAVYLMSLFDLLDNGFFMLKEDASYTSPVACLHYEFYEDAQMLEKKLTEDNDLIQCITSNQNTTGHFAFGKAQQPQLWDYADGKNTLAFLNILT
;
A
#
# COMPACT_ATOMS: atom_id res chain seq x y z
N GLY A 1 -14.63 5.07 0.35
CA GLY A 1 -15.34 6.01 -0.50
C GLY A 1 -15.77 7.30 0.19
N ASN A 2 -15.43 7.50 1.48
CA ASN A 2 -15.77 8.72 2.24
C ASN A 2 -14.52 9.36 2.86
N GLU A 3 -13.36 9.12 2.26
CA GLU A 3 -12.09 9.67 2.74
C GLU A 3 -12.06 11.19 2.54
N THR A 4 -11.57 11.90 3.56
CA THR A 4 -11.28 13.32 3.41
C THR A 4 -9.98 13.52 2.62
N LYS A 5 -9.77 14.75 2.14
CA LYS A 5 -8.53 15.09 1.43
C LYS A 5 -7.30 14.82 2.31
N GLU A 6 -7.36 15.19 3.58
CA GLU A 6 -6.28 15.00 4.56
C GLU A 6 -5.98 13.51 4.79
N GLN A 7 -7.03 12.66 4.79
CA GLN A 7 -6.86 11.21 4.90
C GLN A 7 -6.18 10.62 3.67
N LEU A 8 -6.54 11.09 2.47
CA LEU A 8 -5.90 10.64 1.24
C LEU A 8 -4.45 11.12 1.13
N GLU A 9 -4.14 12.34 1.57
CA GLU A 9 -2.76 12.84 1.65
C GLU A 9 -1.93 12.02 2.65
N ALA A 10 -2.50 11.62 3.77
CA ALA A 10 -1.85 10.74 4.75
C ALA A 10 -1.60 9.33 4.17
N LEU A 11 -2.57 8.76 3.45
CA LEU A 11 -2.39 7.50 2.73
C LEU A 11 -1.30 7.60 1.66
N ALA A 12 -1.26 8.70 0.90
CA ALA A 12 -0.22 8.93 -0.10
C ALA A 12 1.19 8.89 0.52
N LEU A 13 1.36 9.44 1.74
CA LEU A 13 2.61 9.34 2.47
C LEU A 13 2.99 7.88 2.77
N ASP A 14 2.05 7.06 3.25
CA ASP A 14 2.29 5.62 3.51
C ASP A 14 2.68 4.85 2.23
N ILE A 15 2.21 5.31 1.06
CA ILE A 15 2.52 4.70 -0.24
C ILE A 15 3.95 5.08 -0.70
N VAL A 16 4.31 6.37 -0.66
CA VAL A 16 5.53 6.86 -1.33
C VAL A 16 6.75 6.93 -0.42
N GLN A 17 6.57 6.91 0.89
CA GLN A 17 7.68 6.99 1.84
C GLN A 17 8.65 5.84 1.59
N TYR A 18 9.96 6.14 1.59
CA TYR A 18 11.02 5.20 1.22
C TYR A 18 10.87 4.60 -0.20
N PHE A 19 10.27 5.35 -1.13
CA PHE A 19 9.93 4.89 -2.50
C PHE A 19 8.98 3.68 -2.53
N GLY A 20 8.19 3.47 -1.49
CA GLY A 20 7.34 2.28 -1.35
C GLY A 20 8.10 0.99 -1.00
N LEU A 21 9.38 1.07 -0.64
CA LEU A 21 10.25 -0.10 -0.38
C LEU A 21 10.29 -0.51 1.10
N GLY A 22 9.67 0.26 2.00
CA GLY A 22 9.58 -0.12 3.40
C GLY A 22 8.67 -1.35 3.59
N CYS A 23 9.01 -2.25 4.53
CA CYS A 23 8.18 -3.43 4.83
C CYS A 23 6.75 -3.08 5.30
N ARG A 24 6.51 -1.84 5.70
CA ARG A 24 5.20 -1.30 6.08
C ARG A 24 4.67 -0.27 5.08
N SER A 25 5.32 -0.11 3.92
CA SER A 25 4.79 0.75 2.85
C SER A 25 3.53 0.14 2.26
N THR A 26 2.54 0.98 1.99
CA THR A 26 1.29 0.51 1.37
C THR A 26 1.55 0.10 -0.07
N SER A 27 1.50 -1.19 -0.34
CA SER A 27 1.71 -1.81 -1.66
C SER A 27 0.41 -2.24 -2.33
N LYS A 28 -0.68 -2.33 -1.57
CA LYS A 28 -2.00 -2.68 -2.08
C LYS A 28 -3.10 -1.92 -1.34
N ILE A 29 -4.13 -1.55 -2.07
CA ILE A 29 -5.37 -0.98 -1.52
C ILE A 29 -6.59 -1.81 -1.93
N PHE A 30 -7.54 -1.90 -1.04
CA PHE A 30 -8.88 -2.39 -1.31
C PHE A 30 -9.84 -1.21 -1.34
N VAL A 31 -10.58 -1.09 -2.42
CA VAL A 31 -11.52 0.02 -2.64
C VAL A 31 -12.91 -0.52 -2.97
N PRO A 32 -13.99 0.16 -2.56
CA PRO A 32 -15.33 -0.29 -2.91
C PRO A 32 -15.54 -0.22 -4.43
N LYS A 33 -16.38 -1.11 -4.96
CA LYS A 33 -16.74 -1.10 -6.38
C LYS A 33 -17.28 0.27 -6.80
N GLY A 34 -16.74 0.79 -7.90
CA GLY A 34 -17.08 2.12 -8.42
C GLY A 34 -16.33 3.28 -7.75
N TYR A 35 -15.31 3.00 -6.95
CA TYR A 35 -14.43 4.01 -6.39
C TYR A 35 -13.68 4.77 -7.48
N ASP A 36 -13.60 6.10 -7.34
CA ASP A 36 -12.83 6.94 -8.26
C ASP A 36 -11.33 6.92 -7.91
N LEU A 37 -10.56 6.10 -8.62
CA LEU A 37 -9.12 5.97 -8.44
C LEU A 37 -8.34 7.26 -8.76
N ASN A 38 -8.93 8.26 -9.44
CA ASN A 38 -8.30 9.57 -9.63
C ASN A 38 -8.08 10.30 -8.31
N LEU A 39 -8.84 9.99 -7.27
CA LEU A 39 -8.63 10.54 -5.92
C LEU A 39 -7.26 10.12 -5.36
N ILE A 40 -6.83 8.89 -5.63
CA ILE A 40 -5.51 8.40 -5.24
C ILE A 40 -4.41 9.14 -6.01
N PHE A 41 -4.57 9.30 -7.33
CA PHE A 41 -3.63 10.09 -8.13
C PHE A 41 -3.55 11.55 -7.68
N GLY A 42 -4.69 12.15 -7.33
CA GLY A 42 -4.74 13.51 -6.80
C GLY A 42 -3.95 13.66 -5.50
N ALA A 43 -4.06 12.68 -4.58
CA ALA A 43 -3.32 12.66 -3.33
C ALA A 43 -1.80 12.40 -3.53
N LEU A 44 -1.43 11.62 -4.54
CA LEU A 44 -0.03 11.35 -4.90
C LEU A 44 0.64 12.51 -5.65
N TYR A 45 -0.13 13.38 -6.30
CA TYR A 45 0.43 14.43 -7.18
C TYR A 45 1.49 15.34 -6.54
N PRO A 46 1.41 15.73 -5.25
CA PRO A 46 2.46 16.52 -4.58
C PRO A 46 3.84 15.84 -4.56
N TYR A 47 3.89 14.54 -4.78
CA TYR A 47 5.13 13.74 -4.76
C TYR A 47 5.72 13.49 -6.17
N ASN A 48 5.27 14.22 -7.19
CA ASN A 48 5.75 14.04 -8.58
C ASN A 48 7.26 14.26 -8.73
N SER A 49 7.88 15.06 -7.84
CA SER A 49 9.33 15.27 -7.77
C SER A 49 10.13 14.00 -7.45
N LEU A 50 9.47 12.88 -7.09
CA LEU A 50 10.12 11.57 -7.00
C LEU A 50 10.82 11.20 -8.33
N MET A 51 10.30 11.67 -9.47
CA MET A 51 10.91 11.47 -10.78
C MET A 51 12.28 12.15 -10.96
N ASP A 52 12.62 13.12 -10.09
CA ASP A 52 13.96 13.74 -10.09
C ASP A 52 15.04 12.76 -9.57
N SER A 53 14.62 11.71 -8.86
CA SER A 53 15.50 10.62 -8.44
C SER A 53 15.68 9.63 -9.60
N ALA A 54 16.91 9.51 -10.13
CA ALA A 54 17.23 8.57 -11.20
C ALA A 54 16.86 7.12 -10.85
N LYS A 55 16.99 6.72 -9.56
CA LYS A 55 16.59 5.37 -9.11
C LYS A 55 15.09 5.16 -9.21
N TYR A 56 14.29 6.15 -8.81
CA TYR A 56 12.85 6.07 -8.90
C TYR A 56 12.39 6.06 -10.37
N ALA A 57 12.84 7.02 -11.17
CA ALA A 57 12.49 7.15 -12.58
C ALA A 57 12.82 5.89 -13.38
N ASN A 58 14.02 5.32 -13.20
CA ASN A 58 14.41 4.08 -13.87
C ASN A 58 13.52 2.90 -13.50
N ASN A 59 13.10 2.78 -12.22
CA ASN A 59 12.17 1.73 -11.80
C ASN A 59 10.77 1.95 -12.37
N TYR A 60 10.28 3.20 -12.37
CA TYR A 60 9.01 3.54 -12.99
C TYR A 60 8.99 3.16 -14.49
N ASP A 61 9.99 3.59 -15.24
CA ASP A 61 10.10 3.30 -16.69
C ASP A 61 10.17 1.79 -16.94
N TYR A 62 11.01 1.08 -16.17
CA TYR A 62 11.15 -0.37 -16.29
C TYR A 62 9.84 -1.10 -16.01
N ASN A 63 9.20 -0.82 -14.88
CA ASN A 63 7.97 -1.50 -14.46
C ASN A 63 6.83 -1.19 -15.45
N LYS A 64 6.73 0.05 -15.91
CA LYS A 64 5.76 0.46 -16.93
C LYS A 64 5.97 -0.33 -18.23
N ALA A 65 7.21 -0.42 -18.72
CA ALA A 65 7.53 -1.18 -19.93
C ALA A 65 7.15 -2.67 -19.78
N VAL A 66 7.50 -3.30 -18.65
CA VAL A 66 7.16 -4.70 -18.37
C VAL A 66 5.65 -4.92 -18.39
N TYR A 67 4.88 -4.06 -17.73
CA TYR A 67 3.43 -4.20 -17.67
C TYR A 67 2.76 -3.99 -19.03
N LEU A 68 3.18 -2.97 -19.79
CA LEU A 68 2.66 -2.72 -21.13
C LEU A 68 2.99 -3.85 -22.11
N MET A 69 4.21 -4.40 -22.05
CA MET A 69 4.59 -5.56 -22.86
C MET A 69 3.80 -6.82 -22.51
N SER A 70 3.38 -6.95 -21.26
CA SER A 70 2.55 -8.05 -20.78
C SER A 70 1.04 -7.81 -20.99
N LEU A 71 0.67 -6.70 -21.66
CA LEU A 71 -0.72 -6.32 -21.96
C LEU A 71 -1.61 -6.17 -20.71
N PHE A 72 -1.04 -5.78 -19.58
CA PHE A 72 -1.82 -5.43 -18.39
C PHE A 72 -2.46 -4.06 -18.55
N ASP A 73 -3.68 -3.93 -18.08
CA ASP A 73 -4.35 -2.64 -17.96
C ASP A 73 -3.72 -1.85 -16.81
N LEU A 74 -3.22 -0.65 -17.14
CA LEU A 74 -2.62 0.27 -16.18
C LEU A 74 -3.35 1.60 -16.18
N LEU A 75 -3.54 2.14 -14.98
CA LEU A 75 -3.79 3.56 -14.81
C LEU A 75 -2.46 4.23 -14.47
N ASP A 76 -2.16 5.35 -15.13
CA ASP A 76 -0.85 5.99 -15.07
C ASP A 76 -0.99 7.52 -15.13
N ASN A 77 -0.33 8.22 -14.21
CA ASN A 77 -0.34 9.69 -14.17
C ASN A 77 1.00 10.32 -14.56
N GLY A 78 1.93 9.55 -15.15
CA GLY A 78 3.24 10.01 -15.60
C GLY A 78 4.37 9.85 -14.58
N PHE A 79 4.09 9.48 -13.34
CA PHE A 79 5.13 9.17 -12.33
C PHE A 79 4.75 8.02 -11.39
N PHE A 80 3.50 7.59 -11.39
CA PHE A 80 2.98 6.52 -10.55
C PHE A 80 1.90 5.73 -11.29
N MET A 81 1.84 4.43 -11.05
CA MET A 81 0.91 3.51 -11.71
C MET A 81 -0.03 2.86 -10.69
N LEU A 82 -1.27 2.62 -11.09
CA LEU A 82 -2.21 1.75 -10.40
C LEU A 82 -2.52 0.54 -11.28
N LYS A 83 -2.45 -0.64 -10.71
CA LYS A 83 -2.73 -1.91 -11.40
C LYS A 83 -3.73 -2.74 -10.60
N GLU A 84 -4.77 -3.23 -11.25
CA GLU A 84 -5.64 -4.23 -10.64
C GLU A 84 -4.90 -5.56 -10.54
N ASP A 85 -4.65 -6.02 -9.32
CA ASP A 85 -3.88 -7.24 -9.07
C ASP A 85 -4.24 -7.86 -7.72
N ALA A 86 -4.30 -9.20 -7.68
CA ALA A 86 -4.53 -9.95 -6.45
C ALA A 86 -3.29 -9.97 -5.52
N SER A 87 -2.09 -9.76 -6.05
CA SER A 87 -0.85 -9.75 -5.26
C SER A 87 -0.83 -8.64 -4.22
N TYR A 88 -0.34 -8.94 -3.01
CA TYR A 88 -0.11 -7.97 -1.95
C TYR A 88 1.15 -7.14 -2.15
N THR A 89 2.06 -7.55 -3.01
CA THR A 89 3.31 -6.83 -3.26
C THR A 89 3.27 -6.13 -4.61
N SER A 90 3.58 -4.84 -4.64
CA SER A 90 3.75 -4.06 -5.84
C SER A 90 5.17 -3.53 -5.97
N PRO A 91 5.68 -3.34 -7.19
CA PRO A 91 7.00 -2.78 -7.41
C PRO A 91 7.02 -1.26 -7.17
N VAL A 92 8.23 -0.67 -7.16
CA VAL A 92 8.42 0.79 -7.07
C VAL A 92 7.58 1.51 -8.12
N ALA A 93 7.00 2.64 -7.74
CA ALA A 93 6.13 3.49 -8.57
C ALA A 93 4.83 2.81 -9.05
N CYS A 94 4.41 1.75 -8.35
CA CYS A 94 3.15 1.07 -8.62
C CYS A 94 2.44 0.73 -7.31
N LEU A 95 1.12 0.84 -7.32
CA LEU A 95 0.25 0.38 -6.25
C LEU A 95 -0.76 -0.60 -6.82
N HIS A 96 -0.89 -1.76 -6.21
CA HIS A 96 -1.92 -2.69 -6.59
C HIS A 96 -3.27 -2.27 -5.96
N TYR A 97 -4.36 -2.51 -6.68
CA TYR A 97 -5.69 -2.31 -6.12
C TYR A 97 -6.60 -3.50 -6.43
N GLU A 98 -7.62 -3.67 -5.62
CA GLU A 98 -8.67 -4.66 -5.81
C GLU A 98 -9.99 -4.06 -5.36
N PHE A 99 -11.05 -4.28 -6.14
CA PHE A 99 -12.39 -3.84 -5.77
C PHE A 99 -13.05 -4.86 -4.85
N TYR A 100 -13.73 -4.39 -3.81
CA TYR A 100 -14.59 -5.21 -2.99
C TYR A 100 -16.05 -4.74 -3.10
N GLU A 101 -16.97 -5.67 -2.97
CA GLU A 101 -18.42 -5.41 -2.96
C GLU A 101 -18.98 -5.46 -1.53
N ASP A 102 -18.43 -6.34 -0.69
CA ASP A 102 -18.87 -6.58 0.67
C ASP A 102 -17.69 -6.47 1.66
N ALA A 103 -17.85 -5.58 2.65
CA ALA A 103 -16.85 -5.37 3.70
C ALA A 103 -16.61 -6.62 4.56
N GLN A 104 -17.63 -7.45 4.81
CA GLN A 104 -17.48 -8.68 5.59
C GLN A 104 -16.63 -9.71 4.84
N MET A 105 -16.81 -9.81 3.51
CA MET A 105 -15.99 -10.67 2.67
C MET A 105 -14.54 -10.18 2.64
N LEU A 106 -14.32 -8.85 2.60
CA LEU A 106 -12.99 -8.28 2.68
C LEU A 106 -12.32 -8.60 4.02
N GLU A 107 -13.00 -8.41 5.15
CA GLU A 107 -12.46 -8.76 6.48
C GLU A 107 -12.08 -10.24 6.58
N LYS A 108 -12.91 -11.13 6.04
CA LYS A 108 -12.61 -12.56 5.98
C LYS A 108 -11.34 -12.82 5.18
N LYS A 109 -11.23 -12.24 3.96
CA LYS A 109 -10.04 -12.34 3.11
C LYS A 109 -8.79 -11.85 3.84
N LEU A 110 -8.82 -10.68 4.47
CA LEU A 110 -7.69 -10.12 5.21
C LEU A 110 -7.29 -11.00 6.41
N THR A 111 -8.25 -11.67 7.04
CA THR A 111 -7.99 -12.62 8.13
C THR A 111 -7.32 -13.90 7.60
N GLU A 112 -7.80 -14.44 6.48
CA GLU A 112 -7.22 -15.62 5.84
C GLU A 112 -5.81 -15.36 5.31
N ASP A 113 -5.55 -14.16 4.79
CA ASP A 113 -4.28 -13.74 4.20
C ASP A 113 -3.33 -13.08 5.22
N ASN A 114 -3.64 -13.13 6.53
CA ASN A 114 -2.91 -12.41 7.58
C ASN A 114 -1.39 -12.69 7.58
N ASP A 115 -0.97 -13.91 7.23
CA ASP A 115 0.46 -14.27 7.17
C ASP A 115 1.21 -13.58 6.00
N LEU A 116 0.49 -13.01 5.04
CA LEU A 116 1.03 -12.27 3.90
C LEU A 116 1.06 -10.75 4.14
N ILE A 117 0.47 -10.28 5.26
CA ILE A 117 0.23 -8.87 5.53
C ILE A 117 1.01 -8.41 6.76
N GLN A 118 1.93 -7.46 6.58
CA GLN A 118 2.71 -6.89 7.70
C GLN A 118 1.87 -5.95 8.57
N CYS A 119 1.07 -5.09 7.96
CA CYS A 119 0.14 -4.20 8.65
C CYS A 119 -0.99 -3.76 7.72
N ILE A 120 -2.07 -3.34 8.32
CA ILE A 120 -3.24 -2.80 7.61
C ILE A 120 -3.43 -1.34 8.05
N THR A 121 -3.59 -0.44 7.11
CA THR A 121 -4.02 0.94 7.38
C THR A 121 -5.47 1.14 6.97
N SER A 122 -6.21 1.91 7.74
CA SER A 122 -7.64 2.15 7.50
C SER A 122 -8.03 3.56 7.93
N ASN A 123 -9.00 4.15 7.26
CA ASN A 123 -9.65 5.38 7.71
C ASN A 123 -10.70 5.13 8.82
N GLN A 124 -10.97 3.86 9.14
CA GLN A 124 -11.88 3.45 10.21
C GLN A 124 -11.06 3.10 11.46
N ASN A 125 -11.62 3.39 12.63
CA ASN A 125 -10.99 3.03 13.90
C ASN A 125 -11.23 1.53 14.21
N THR A 126 -10.57 0.67 13.45
CA THR A 126 -10.66 -0.78 13.57
C THR A 126 -9.50 -1.29 14.42
N THR A 127 -9.79 -2.15 15.40
CA THR A 127 -8.76 -2.76 16.25
C THR A 127 -7.74 -3.53 15.39
N GLY A 128 -6.46 -3.28 15.61
CA GLY A 128 -5.37 -3.91 14.85
C GLY A 128 -5.01 -3.20 13.55
N HIS A 129 -5.75 -2.15 13.16
CA HIS A 129 -5.40 -1.33 12.00
C HIS A 129 -4.73 -0.03 12.44
N PHE A 130 -3.83 0.47 11.60
CA PHE A 130 -3.20 1.78 11.76
C PHE A 130 -4.03 2.85 11.04
N ALA A 131 -4.04 4.07 11.56
CA ALA A 131 -4.58 5.21 10.81
C ALA A 131 -3.70 5.51 9.60
N PHE A 132 -4.28 6.06 8.54
CA PHE A 132 -3.52 6.54 7.39
C PHE A 132 -2.42 7.52 7.82
N GLY A 133 -1.24 7.43 7.22
CA GLY A 133 -0.05 8.21 7.57
C GLY A 133 0.72 7.67 8.78
N LYS A 134 0.31 6.53 9.34
CA LYS A 134 0.93 5.92 10.52
C LYS A 134 1.58 4.56 10.27
N ALA A 135 1.55 4.05 9.05
CA ALA A 135 2.15 2.77 8.72
C ALA A 135 3.63 2.66 9.13
N GLN A 136 4.40 3.74 8.92
CA GLN A 136 5.83 3.80 9.22
C GLN A 136 6.15 4.27 10.66
N GLN A 137 5.16 4.30 11.55
CA GLN A 137 5.31 4.73 12.95
C GLN A 137 4.91 3.58 13.91
N PRO A 138 5.60 2.41 13.86
CA PRO A 138 5.28 1.29 14.73
C PRO A 138 5.52 1.65 16.20
N GLN A 139 4.73 1.08 17.08
CA GLN A 139 4.94 1.14 18.52
C GLN A 139 5.93 0.04 18.95
N LEU A 140 6.40 0.07 20.20
CA LEU A 140 7.37 -0.90 20.73
C LEU A 140 6.86 -2.36 20.72
N TRP A 141 5.56 -2.55 20.67
CA TRP A 141 4.91 -3.86 20.62
C TRP A 141 4.47 -4.29 19.22
N ASP A 142 4.70 -3.46 18.20
CA ASP A 142 4.47 -3.80 16.80
C ASP A 142 5.70 -4.50 16.22
N TYR A 143 5.88 -5.76 16.60
CA TYR A 143 7.02 -6.56 16.16
C TYR A 143 7.01 -6.81 14.66
N ALA A 144 8.20 -6.86 14.06
CA ALA A 144 8.36 -7.29 12.67
C ALA A 144 7.78 -8.70 12.49
N ASP A 145 6.98 -8.89 11.44
CA ASP A 145 6.25 -10.12 11.14
C ASP A 145 5.39 -10.65 12.29
N GLY A 146 4.96 -9.76 13.21
CA GLY A 146 4.20 -10.14 14.39
C GLY A 146 4.94 -11.04 15.38
N LYS A 147 6.26 -11.23 15.23
CA LYS A 147 7.07 -12.13 16.05
C LYS A 147 7.72 -11.40 17.21
N ASN A 148 7.30 -11.71 18.45
CA ASN A 148 7.96 -11.21 19.64
C ASN A 148 9.31 -11.91 19.82
N THR A 149 10.37 -11.27 19.34
CA THR A 149 11.75 -11.82 19.37
C THR A 149 12.22 -12.10 20.79
N LEU A 150 11.88 -11.27 21.77
CA LEU A 150 12.28 -11.47 23.16
C LEU A 150 11.59 -12.69 23.75
N ALA A 151 10.29 -12.86 23.50
CA ALA A 151 9.57 -14.06 23.96
C ALA A 151 10.14 -15.33 23.29
N PHE A 152 10.45 -15.25 21.98
CA PHE A 152 11.07 -16.37 21.25
C PHE A 152 12.44 -16.75 21.84
N LEU A 153 13.30 -15.79 22.11
CA LEU A 153 14.62 -16.06 22.71
C LEU A 153 14.52 -16.65 24.13
N ASN A 154 13.54 -16.25 24.93
CA ASN A 154 13.33 -16.80 26.27
C ASN A 154 12.86 -18.26 26.27
N ILE A 155 12.34 -18.77 25.17
CA ILE A 155 11.96 -20.20 25.04
C ILE A 155 13.18 -21.07 24.74
N LEU A 156 14.27 -20.48 24.21
CA LEU A 156 15.49 -21.19 23.84
C LEU A 156 16.51 -21.31 24.99
N THR A 157 16.26 -20.63 26.11
CA THR A 157 17.08 -20.68 27.31
C THR A 157 16.45 -21.61 28.35
#